data_66e56fac98797a340e87ad30d7645ab1
#
_entry.id   66e56fac98797a340e87ad30d7645ab1
#
_cell.length_a   1.000
_cell.length_b   1.000
_cell.length_c   1.000
_cell.angle_alpha   90.00
_cell.angle_beta   90.00
_cell.angle_gamma   90.00
#
_symmetry.space_group_name_H-M   'P 1'
#
loop_
_entity.id
_entity.type
_entity.pdbx_description
1 polymer ?
#
loop_
_entity_poly.entity_id
_entity_poly.type
_entity_poly.pdbx_seq_one_letter_code
_entity_poly.pdbx_strand_id
1 'polypeptide(L)' 'MNSLRDVKNATRRELVAYLESWGTACYDDEPTSLLRNAAIDTFKTEGC' A
#
# COMPACT_ATOMS: atom_id res chain seq x y z
N MET A 1 -3.12 5.32 -6.72
CA MET A 1 -2.77 4.16 -7.55
C MET A 1 -4.00 3.73 -8.33
N ASN A 2 -3.84 3.50 -9.61
CA ASN A 2 -4.99 3.29 -10.49
C ASN A 2 -5.32 1.82 -10.76
N SER A 3 -4.39 0.91 -10.44
CA SER A 3 -4.60 -0.50 -10.69
C SER A 3 -3.79 -1.34 -9.73
N LEU A 4 -4.13 -2.62 -9.65
CA LEU A 4 -3.38 -3.57 -8.82
C LEU A 4 -1.92 -3.66 -9.28
N ARG A 5 -1.68 -3.52 -10.58
CA ARG A 5 -0.31 -3.51 -11.12
C ARG A 5 0.49 -2.34 -10.53
N ASP A 6 -0.12 -1.16 -10.42
CA ASP A 6 0.54 0.00 -9.83
C ASP A 6 0.93 -0.28 -8.38
N VAL A 7 0.04 -0.91 -7.63
CA VAL A 7 0.32 -1.27 -6.24
C VAL A 7 1.48 -2.25 -6.16
N LYS A 8 1.51 -3.24 -7.03
CA LYS A 8 2.57 -4.25 -7.02
C LYS A 8 3.93 -3.67 -7.37
N ASN A 9 3.96 -2.60 -8.16
CA ASN A 9 5.20 -1.96 -8.61
C ASN A 9 5.53 -0.68 -7.84
N ALA A 10 4.73 -0.32 -6.85
CA ALA A 10 4.92 0.90 -6.09
C ALA A 10 6.16 0.84 -5.22
N THR A 11 6.81 1.99 -5.05
CA THR A 11 7.93 2.10 -4.11
C THR A 11 7.40 2.11 -2.69
N ARG A 12 8.30 1.92 -1.72
CA ARG A 12 7.93 1.99 -0.31
C ARG A 12 7.23 3.32 0.01
N ARG A 13 7.76 4.42 -0.49
CA ARG A 13 7.18 5.74 -0.25
C ARG A 13 5.75 5.81 -0.77
N GLU A 14 5.51 5.28 -1.95
CA GLU A 14 4.19 5.28 -2.55
C GLU A 14 3.22 4.41 -1.75
N LEU A 15 3.69 3.26 -1.27
CA LEU A 15 2.87 2.36 -0.46
C LEU A 15 2.48 3.02 0.85
N VAL A 16 3.43 3.68 1.52
CA VAL A 16 3.16 4.39 2.77
C VAL A 16 2.13 5.49 2.54
N ALA A 17 2.32 6.31 1.51
CA ALA A 17 1.39 7.39 1.21
C ALA A 17 -0.02 6.85 0.93
N TYR A 18 -0.10 5.76 0.17
CA TYR A 18 -1.38 5.15 -0.16
C TYR A 18 -2.10 4.63 1.10
N LEU A 19 -1.37 3.89 1.92
CA LEU A 19 -1.96 3.31 3.13
C LEU A 19 -2.36 4.38 4.13
N GLU A 20 -1.55 5.41 4.28
CA GLU A 20 -1.87 6.51 5.19
C GLU A 20 -3.10 7.27 4.74
N SER A 21 -3.32 7.36 3.43
CA SER A 21 -4.52 8.00 2.91
C SER A 21 -5.79 7.25 3.30
N TRP A 22 -5.67 5.97 3.61
CA TRP A 22 -6.78 5.14 4.08
C TRP A 22 -6.82 5.03 5.61
N GLY A 23 -5.97 5.79 6.32
CA GLY A 23 -5.95 5.77 7.77
C GLY A 23 -5.12 4.64 8.37
N THR A 24 -4.33 3.93 7.56
CA THR A 24 -3.50 2.84 8.04
C THR A 24 -2.15 3.40 8.50
N ALA A 25 -1.75 3.07 9.73
CA ALA A 25 -0.45 3.48 10.25
C ALA A 25 0.66 2.63 9.64
N CYS A 26 1.75 3.27 9.26
CA CYS A 26 2.92 2.59 8.71
C CYS A 26 4.13 2.91 9.58
N TYR A 27 4.93 1.90 9.86
CA TYR A 27 6.09 2.03 10.73
C TYR A 27 7.38 1.79 9.96
N ASP A 28 8.44 2.47 10.38
CA ASP A 28 9.74 2.40 9.70
C ASP A 28 10.36 1.00 9.73
N ASP A 29 10.06 0.20 10.76
CA ASP A 29 10.61 -1.12 10.91
C ASP A 29 9.83 -2.19 10.14
N GLU A 30 8.73 -1.82 9.50
CA GLU A 30 7.97 -2.77 8.69
C GLU A 30 8.65 -2.98 7.34
N PRO A 31 8.78 -4.24 6.88
CA PRO A 31 9.37 -4.48 5.56
C PRO A 31 8.44 -4.01 4.45
N THR A 32 9.03 -3.65 3.31
CA THR A 32 8.25 -3.20 2.15
C THR A 32 7.25 -4.25 1.69
N SER A 33 7.60 -5.53 1.78
CA SER A 33 6.69 -6.61 1.39
C SER A 33 5.42 -6.62 2.24
N LEU A 34 5.54 -6.31 3.53
CA LEU A 34 4.38 -6.21 4.39
C LEU A 34 3.49 -5.05 3.97
N LEU A 35 4.09 -3.90 3.72
CA LEU A 35 3.35 -2.72 3.25
C LEU A 35 2.67 -3.00 1.91
N ARG A 36 3.37 -3.70 1.02
CA ARG A 36 2.80 -4.05 -0.28
C ARG A 36 1.60 -4.97 -0.14
N ASN A 37 1.69 -5.97 0.72
CA ASN A 37 0.57 -6.88 0.95
C ASN A 37 -0.63 -6.14 1.54
N ALA A 38 -0.39 -5.24 2.48
CA ALA A 38 -1.45 -4.42 3.06
C ALA A 38 -2.10 -3.53 2.00
N ALA A 39 -1.29 -2.94 1.13
CA ALA A 39 -1.79 -2.07 0.07
C ALA A 39 -2.61 -2.86 -0.95
N ILE A 40 -2.16 -4.06 -1.31
CA ILE A 40 -2.88 -4.94 -2.21
C ILE A 40 -4.25 -5.30 -1.62
N ASP A 41 -4.26 -5.67 -0.36
CA ASP A 41 -5.50 -6.01 0.33
C ASP A 41 -6.45 -4.81 0.37
N THR A 42 -5.92 -3.64 0.72
CA THR A 42 -6.72 -2.41 0.75
C THR A 42 -7.27 -2.08 -0.63
N PHE A 43 -6.45 -2.23 -1.66
CA PHE A 43 -6.88 -1.95 -3.03
C PHE A 43 -8.02 -2.87 -3.45
N LYS A 44 -7.92 -4.15 -3.13
CA LYS A 44 -8.97 -5.12 -3.47
C LYS A 44 -10.28 -4.85 -2.74
N THR A 45 -10.17 -4.35 -1.52
CA THR A 45 -11.34 -4.12 -0.67
C THR A 45 -11.98 -2.74 -0.92
N GLU A 46 -11.13 -1.72 -1.02
CA GLU A 46 -11.60 -0.33 -1.01
C GLU A 46 -11.36 0.40 -2.33
N GLY A 47 -10.29 0.03 -3.04
CA GLY A 47 -9.81 0.82 -4.15
C GLY A 47 -10.40 0.49 -5.50
N CYS A 48 -11.09 -0.62 -5.62
CA CYS A 48 -11.56 -1.16 -6.89
C CYS A 48 -11.32 -0.22 -8.09
#